data_b18456799b0004829736b40b001681da
#
_entry.id   b18456799b0004829736b40b001681da
#
_cell.length_a   1.000
_cell.length_b   1.000
_cell.length_c   1.000
_cell.angle_alpha   90.00
_cell.angle_beta   90.00
_cell.angle_gamma   90.00
#
_symmetry.space_group_name_H-M   'P 1'
#
loop_
_entity.id
_entity.type
_entity.pdbx_description
1 polymer ?
#
loop_
_entity_poly.entity_id
_entity_poly.type
_entity_poly.pdbx_seq_one_letter_code
_entity_poly.pdbx_strand_id
1 'polypeptide(L)'
;MNLCHNSQAITKERNDVMISTQNVSLRYGDRALFENVSVKFTEGNCYGIIGANGAGKSTFLKILAGEIEPNKGEVIIEPHKRLSVLKQDHFAYDENKVVETVIMGNKRLYEIMQEKERLYAKEDFNDEDGILLGELEGEFADMDGWNAEADAETMLNGLGITSEFHDMYMKDLDGNQKVKVLLAQALFGDPDILLLDEPTNHLDLKSINWLENFLLNFKNTVIVVSHDRHFLNKVCTHIADIDYSRIQLYVGNYDFWYEYSQMQIQQAKDQNKKAEAKKKELEEFIARFSANASKAKQATSRKKLLDNLEMVDIKPSLRR
;
A
#
# COMPACT_ATOMS: atom_id res chain seq x y z
N MET A 1 -13.66 -33.96 43.04
CA MET A 1 -12.79 -32.77 42.92
C MET A 1 -12.12 -32.82 41.56
N ASN A 2 -12.75 -32.25 40.54
CA ASN A 2 -12.21 -32.21 39.17
C ASN A 2 -11.92 -30.73 38.83
N LEU A 3 -10.64 -30.40 38.78
CA LEU A 3 -10.14 -29.12 38.33
C LEU A 3 -10.14 -29.12 36.79
N CYS A 4 -11.11 -28.46 36.19
CA CYS A 4 -11.10 -28.11 34.78
C CYS A 4 -10.01 -27.05 34.53
N HIS A 5 -8.92 -27.46 33.89
CA HIS A 5 -7.96 -26.54 33.30
C HIS A 5 -8.56 -25.96 32.03
N ASN A 6 -8.99 -24.72 32.11
CA ASN A 6 -9.41 -23.93 30.99
C ASN A 6 -8.15 -23.39 30.29
N SER A 7 -7.60 -24.16 29.34
CA SER A 7 -6.57 -23.69 28.44
C SER A 7 -7.23 -22.83 27.38
N GLN A 8 -7.34 -21.54 27.63
CA GLN A 8 -7.55 -20.55 26.55
C GLN A 8 -6.29 -20.57 25.68
N ALA A 9 -6.38 -21.26 24.56
CA ALA A 9 -5.42 -21.13 23.48
C ALA A 9 -5.54 -19.69 22.96
N ILE A 10 -4.62 -18.84 23.36
CA ILE A 10 -4.34 -17.57 22.70
C ILE A 10 -3.74 -17.98 21.35
N THR A 11 -4.58 -18.04 20.33
CA THR A 11 -4.14 -18.08 18.94
C THR A 11 -3.42 -16.75 18.69
N LYS A 12 -2.11 -16.80 18.80
CA LYS A 12 -1.22 -15.74 18.36
C LYS A 12 -1.35 -15.72 16.84
N GLU A 13 -2.19 -14.83 16.30
CA GLU A 13 -2.21 -14.55 14.88
C GLU A 13 -0.76 -14.19 14.48
N ARG A 14 -0.10 -15.10 13.79
CA ARG A 14 1.15 -14.81 13.10
C ARG A 14 0.74 -13.97 11.88
N ASN A 15 0.83 -12.67 12.01
CA ASN A 15 0.78 -11.77 10.86
C ASN A 15 2.06 -12.00 10.05
N ASP A 16 2.02 -12.92 9.11
CA ASP A 16 3.16 -13.23 8.25
C ASP A 16 3.44 -12.02 7.35
N VAL A 17 4.72 -11.67 7.24
CA VAL A 17 5.15 -10.55 6.41
C VAL A 17 5.08 -10.97 4.95
N MET A 18 4.23 -10.31 4.17
CA MET A 18 3.99 -10.63 2.76
C MET A 18 4.96 -9.90 1.83
N ILE A 19 5.22 -8.63 2.13
CA ILE A 19 6.17 -7.79 1.39
C ILE A 19 6.85 -6.84 2.36
N SER A 20 8.15 -6.61 2.19
CA SER A 20 8.91 -5.67 3.01
C SER A 20 9.97 -4.94 2.21
N THR A 21 10.38 -3.79 2.72
CA THR A 21 11.55 -3.05 2.22
C THR A 21 12.65 -3.07 3.26
N GLN A 22 13.91 -3.18 2.81
CA GLN A 22 15.09 -3.10 3.67
C GLN A 22 16.02 -1.99 3.19
N ASN A 23 16.14 -0.93 3.99
CA ASN A 23 17.02 0.22 3.75
C ASN A 23 16.86 0.84 2.34
N VAL A 24 15.66 0.84 1.79
CA VAL A 24 15.37 1.36 0.47
C VAL A 24 15.63 2.86 0.42
N SER A 25 16.45 3.27 -0.54
CA SER A 25 16.73 4.68 -0.82
C SER A 25 16.62 4.92 -2.33
N LEU A 26 15.98 6.02 -2.69
CA LEU A 26 15.85 6.48 -4.08
C LEU A 26 16.08 7.97 -4.17
N ARG A 27 16.93 8.38 -5.11
CA ARG A 27 17.24 9.79 -5.40
C ARG A 27 17.09 10.07 -6.88
N TYR A 28 16.58 11.25 -7.17
CA TYR A 28 16.58 11.82 -8.52
C TYR A 28 17.47 13.07 -8.51
N GLY A 29 18.68 12.95 -9.05
CA GLY A 29 19.72 13.97 -8.94
C GLY A 29 20.05 14.24 -7.45
N ASP A 30 19.97 15.51 -7.04
CA ASP A 30 20.25 15.93 -5.66
C ASP A 30 19.06 15.72 -4.70
N ARG A 31 17.86 15.45 -5.22
CA ARG A 31 16.68 15.27 -4.40
C ARG A 31 16.55 13.82 -3.95
N ALA A 32 16.61 13.59 -2.64
CA ALA A 32 16.24 12.31 -2.05
C ALA A 32 14.71 12.19 -2.00
N LEU A 33 14.18 11.15 -2.61
CA LEU A 33 12.76 10.80 -2.52
C LEU A 33 12.51 9.92 -1.30
N PHE A 34 13.38 8.91 -1.12
CA PHE A 34 13.39 8.02 0.04
C PHE A 34 14.80 7.84 0.57
N GLU A 35 14.95 7.74 1.90
CA GLU A 35 16.21 7.50 2.59
C GLU A 35 16.04 6.44 3.68
N ASN A 36 16.73 5.29 3.49
CA ASN A 36 16.80 4.18 4.44
C ASN A 36 15.40 3.70 4.92
N VAL A 37 14.47 3.54 3.99
CA VAL A 37 13.11 3.10 4.28
C VAL A 37 13.08 1.59 4.51
N SER A 38 12.64 1.18 5.71
CA SER A 38 12.44 -0.21 6.10
C SER A 38 11.04 -0.35 6.69
N VAL A 39 10.12 -0.92 5.93
CA VAL A 39 8.73 -1.15 6.33
C VAL A 39 8.31 -2.57 6.00
N LYS A 40 7.35 -3.10 6.76
CA LYS A 40 6.80 -4.45 6.60
C LYS A 40 5.29 -4.36 6.44
N PHE A 41 4.79 -5.08 5.45
CA PHE A 41 3.37 -5.22 5.20
C PHE A 41 2.97 -6.67 5.46
N THR A 42 1.97 -6.87 6.30
CA THR A 42 1.56 -8.18 6.80
C THR A 42 0.21 -8.59 6.25
N GLU A 43 -0.04 -9.88 6.21
CA GLU A 43 -1.28 -10.49 5.73
C GLU A 43 -2.52 -9.92 6.45
N GLY A 44 -3.64 -9.86 5.73
CA GLY A 44 -4.94 -9.46 6.27
C GLY A 44 -5.08 -7.96 6.56
N ASN A 45 -4.16 -7.12 6.09
CA ASN A 45 -4.17 -5.69 6.34
C ASN A 45 -4.25 -4.85 5.06
N CYS A 46 -4.96 -3.74 5.17
CA CYS A 46 -5.01 -2.71 4.14
C CYS A 46 -4.21 -1.48 4.59
N TYR A 47 -3.19 -1.14 3.82
CA TYR A 47 -2.26 -0.04 4.08
C TYR A 47 -2.55 1.13 3.13
N GLY A 48 -3.00 2.26 3.69
CA GLY A 48 -3.17 3.50 2.94
C GLY A 48 -1.89 4.31 2.90
N ILE A 49 -1.31 4.52 1.72
CA ILE A 49 -0.13 5.38 1.56
C ILE A 49 -0.59 6.82 1.39
N ILE A 50 -0.14 7.69 2.26
CA ILE A 50 -0.42 9.12 2.25
C ILE A 50 0.86 9.95 2.22
N GLY A 51 0.73 11.20 1.82
CA GLY A 51 1.86 12.13 1.73
C GLY A 51 1.53 13.31 0.83
N ALA A 52 2.36 14.33 0.82
CA ALA A 52 2.21 15.50 -0.04
C ALA A 52 2.25 15.12 -1.54
N ASN A 53 1.74 16.00 -2.40
CA ASN A 53 1.93 15.84 -3.83
C ASN A 53 3.41 15.87 -4.18
N GLY A 54 3.86 14.88 -4.97
CA GLY A 54 5.28 14.70 -5.28
C GLY A 54 6.14 14.12 -4.15
N ALA A 55 5.55 13.61 -3.05
CA ALA A 55 6.29 12.90 -1.99
C ALA A 55 6.79 11.52 -2.43
N GLY A 56 6.31 11.00 -3.57
CA GLY A 56 6.77 9.72 -4.11
C GLY A 56 5.82 8.55 -3.88
N LYS A 57 4.54 8.78 -3.55
CA LYS A 57 3.55 7.71 -3.29
C LYS A 57 3.51 6.66 -4.42
N SER A 58 3.22 7.08 -5.65
CA SER A 58 3.19 6.19 -6.83
C SER A 58 4.56 5.60 -7.14
N THR A 59 5.64 6.35 -6.88
CA THR A 59 7.02 5.84 -7.06
C THR A 59 7.31 4.73 -6.07
N PHE A 60 6.83 4.83 -4.83
CA PHE A 60 6.99 3.79 -3.83
C PHE A 60 6.23 2.51 -4.22
N LEU A 61 4.99 2.64 -4.73
CA LEU A 61 4.27 1.49 -5.29
C LEU A 61 5.04 0.83 -6.44
N LYS A 62 5.64 1.62 -7.35
CA LYS A 62 6.45 1.09 -8.44
C LYS A 62 7.72 0.38 -7.97
N ILE A 63 8.32 0.83 -6.86
CA ILE A 63 9.44 0.13 -6.23
C ILE A 63 8.95 -1.21 -5.66
N LEU A 64 7.81 -1.24 -4.96
CA LEU A 64 7.22 -2.47 -4.43
C LEU A 64 6.83 -3.45 -5.55
N ALA A 65 6.38 -2.93 -6.69
CA ALA A 65 6.04 -3.71 -7.89
C ALA A 65 7.27 -4.24 -8.65
N GLY A 66 8.49 -3.79 -8.30
CA GLY A 66 9.71 -4.13 -9.04
C GLY A 66 9.85 -3.41 -10.37
N GLU A 67 9.04 -2.39 -10.65
CA GLU A 67 9.11 -1.57 -11.88
C GLU A 67 10.23 -0.53 -11.81
N ILE A 68 10.63 -0.12 -10.61
CA ILE A 68 11.73 0.81 -10.36
C ILE A 68 12.69 0.19 -9.36
N GLU A 69 13.95 0.05 -9.75
CA GLU A 69 15.02 -0.38 -8.84
C GLU A 69 15.46 0.79 -7.95
N PRO A 70 15.53 0.60 -6.62
CA PRO A 70 16.05 1.60 -5.71
C PRO A 70 17.56 1.76 -5.87
N ASN A 71 18.11 2.92 -5.53
CA ASN A 71 19.58 3.13 -5.56
C ASN A 71 20.31 2.32 -4.47
N LYS A 72 19.61 2.03 -3.35
CA LYS A 72 20.08 1.21 -2.24
C LYS A 72 18.92 0.45 -1.61
N GLY A 73 19.27 -0.68 -0.98
CA GLY A 73 18.29 -1.52 -0.32
C GLY A 73 17.56 -2.43 -1.30
N GLU A 74 16.59 -3.15 -0.82
CA GLU A 74 15.85 -4.14 -1.58
C GLU A 74 14.40 -4.28 -1.11
N VAL A 75 13.57 -4.81 -2.00
CA VAL A 75 12.19 -5.25 -1.70
C VAL A 75 12.19 -6.76 -1.61
N ILE A 76 11.63 -7.28 -0.53
CA ILE A 76 11.54 -8.72 -0.29
C ILE A 76 10.06 -9.09 -0.30
N ILE A 77 9.68 -9.99 -1.21
CA ILE A 77 8.35 -10.59 -1.29
C ILE A 77 8.47 -12.03 -0.78
N GLU A 78 7.50 -12.46 0.03
CA GLU A 78 7.41 -13.84 0.49
C GLU A 78 7.38 -14.81 -0.71
N PRO A 79 8.18 -15.90 -0.70
CA PRO A 79 8.20 -16.86 -1.79
C PRO A 79 6.82 -17.42 -2.13
N HIS A 80 6.55 -17.62 -3.41
CA HIS A 80 5.30 -18.17 -3.96
C HIS A 80 4.07 -17.26 -3.78
N LYS A 81 4.24 -16.01 -3.38
CA LYS A 81 3.15 -15.04 -3.25
C LYS A 81 2.94 -14.28 -4.56
N ARG A 82 1.68 -14.17 -4.96
CA ARG A 82 1.29 -13.47 -6.18
C ARG A 82 1.04 -12.00 -5.89
N LEU A 83 1.84 -11.15 -6.55
CA LEU A 83 1.67 -9.71 -6.54
C LEU A 83 0.81 -9.28 -7.73
N SER A 84 -0.22 -8.50 -7.49
CA SER A 84 -1.04 -7.85 -8.51
C SER A 84 -0.95 -6.33 -8.39
N VAL A 85 -0.89 -5.65 -9.53
CA VAL A 85 -0.72 -4.19 -9.62
C VAL A 85 -1.78 -3.61 -10.54
N LEU A 86 -2.47 -2.56 -10.10
CA LEU A 86 -3.34 -1.78 -10.97
C LEU A 86 -2.50 -1.04 -12.01
N LYS A 87 -2.62 -1.49 -13.26
CA LYS A 87 -1.88 -0.91 -14.39
C LYS A 87 -2.53 0.36 -14.88
N GLN A 88 -1.70 1.31 -15.32
CA GLN A 88 -2.14 2.61 -15.83
C GLN A 88 -2.12 2.68 -17.37
N ASP A 89 -1.56 1.68 -18.06
CA ASP A 89 -1.56 1.62 -19.52
C ASP A 89 -2.90 1.08 -20.03
N HIS A 90 -3.75 1.99 -20.47
CA HIS A 90 -5.10 1.70 -20.93
C HIS A 90 -5.15 1.06 -22.33
N PHE A 91 -4.06 1.02 -23.05
CA PHE A 91 -3.99 0.55 -24.45
C PHE A 91 -3.28 -0.80 -24.59
N ALA A 92 -2.66 -1.29 -23.53
CA ALA A 92 -1.88 -2.54 -23.55
C ALA A 92 -2.69 -3.77 -23.96
N TYR A 93 -4.02 -3.73 -23.82
CA TYR A 93 -4.94 -4.84 -24.02
C TYR A 93 -5.97 -4.60 -25.13
N ASP A 94 -5.78 -3.60 -25.98
CA ASP A 94 -6.77 -3.17 -27.00
C ASP A 94 -7.24 -4.30 -27.91
N GLU A 95 -6.41 -5.30 -28.19
CA GLU A 95 -6.73 -6.44 -29.05
C GLU A 95 -7.36 -7.65 -28.28
N ASN A 96 -7.55 -7.53 -26.95
CA ASN A 96 -8.15 -8.59 -26.15
C ASN A 96 -9.63 -8.28 -25.85
N LYS A 97 -10.40 -9.33 -25.59
CA LYS A 97 -11.76 -9.19 -25.09
C LYS A 97 -11.77 -8.72 -23.63
N VAL A 98 -12.83 -8.06 -23.23
CA VAL A 98 -13.01 -7.48 -21.89
C VAL A 98 -12.89 -8.55 -20.80
N VAL A 99 -13.65 -9.66 -20.89
CA VAL A 99 -13.58 -10.78 -19.90
C VAL A 99 -12.20 -11.41 -19.90
N GLU A 100 -11.63 -11.66 -21.06
CA GLU A 100 -10.29 -12.23 -21.23
C GLU A 100 -9.23 -11.34 -20.54
N THR A 101 -9.33 -10.02 -20.72
CA THR A 101 -8.43 -9.05 -20.08
C THR A 101 -8.48 -9.15 -18.56
N VAL A 102 -9.66 -9.36 -17.98
CA VAL A 102 -9.79 -9.56 -16.51
C VAL A 102 -9.08 -10.84 -16.09
N ILE A 103 -9.31 -11.96 -16.77
CA ILE A 103 -8.70 -13.26 -16.45
C ILE A 103 -7.17 -13.21 -16.54
N MET A 104 -6.62 -12.42 -17.46
CA MET A 104 -5.17 -12.16 -17.56
C MET A 104 -4.55 -11.58 -16.29
N GLY A 105 -5.34 -11.10 -15.33
CA GLY A 105 -4.90 -10.71 -13.99
C GLY A 105 -4.29 -11.89 -13.22
N ASN A 106 -4.75 -13.11 -13.47
CA ASN A 106 -4.08 -14.33 -13.04
C ASN A 106 -3.33 -14.95 -14.24
N LYS A 107 -2.09 -14.51 -14.41
CA LYS A 107 -1.25 -14.89 -15.56
C LYS A 107 -1.13 -16.41 -15.73
N ARG A 108 -0.93 -17.16 -14.63
CA ARG A 108 -0.78 -18.61 -14.71
C ARG A 108 -2.07 -19.29 -15.15
N LEU A 109 -3.21 -18.87 -14.61
CA LEU A 109 -4.51 -19.40 -15.02
C LEU A 109 -4.76 -19.15 -16.53
N TYR A 110 -4.47 -17.93 -16.99
CA TYR A 110 -4.61 -17.58 -18.39
C TYR A 110 -3.68 -18.39 -19.30
N GLU A 111 -2.42 -18.60 -18.92
CA GLU A 111 -1.47 -19.46 -19.64
C GLU A 111 -2.00 -20.91 -19.75
N ILE A 112 -2.55 -21.45 -18.67
CA ILE A 112 -3.16 -22.80 -18.68
C ILE A 112 -4.34 -22.85 -19.65
N MET A 113 -5.22 -21.86 -19.64
CA MET A 113 -6.36 -21.80 -20.57
C MET A 113 -5.89 -21.82 -22.01
N GLN A 114 -4.90 -21.00 -22.37
CA GLN A 114 -4.34 -20.94 -23.72
C GLN A 114 -3.65 -22.25 -24.13
N GLU A 115 -2.90 -22.88 -23.23
CA GLU A 115 -2.21 -24.14 -23.53
C GLU A 115 -3.20 -25.29 -23.68
N LYS A 116 -4.27 -25.34 -22.87
CA LYS A 116 -5.37 -26.32 -23.03
C LYS A 116 -6.04 -26.16 -24.38
N GLU A 117 -6.42 -24.93 -24.78
CA GLU A 117 -7.02 -24.67 -26.10
C GLU A 117 -6.11 -25.13 -27.24
N ARG A 118 -4.80 -24.86 -27.12
CA ARG A 118 -3.79 -25.27 -28.09
C ARG A 118 -3.72 -26.79 -28.19
N LEU A 119 -3.72 -27.51 -27.05
CA LEU A 119 -3.68 -28.97 -27.02
C LEU A 119 -4.97 -29.59 -27.60
N TYR A 120 -6.13 -29.03 -27.28
CA TYR A 120 -7.41 -29.51 -27.86
C TYR A 120 -7.52 -29.30 -29.39
N ALA A 121 -6.90 -28.23 -29.92
CA ALA A 121 -6.87 -27.92 -31.33
C ALA A 121 -5.82 -28.74 -32.14
N LYS A 122 -4.97 -29.52 -31.45
CA LYS A 122 -3.87 -30.25 -32.08
C LYS A 122 -4.35 -31.45 -32.84
N GLU A 123 -4.06 -31.52 -34.15
CA GLU A 123 -4.43 -32.66 -35.01
C GLU A 123 -3.67 -33.95 -34.68
N ASP A 124 -2.35 -33.81 -34.33
CA ASP A 124 -1.44 -34.92 -34.00
C ASP A 124 -1.34 -35.09 -32.46
N PHE A 125 -2.47 -35.28 -31.80
CA PHE A 125 -2.51 -35.47 -30.33
C PHE A 125 -1.88 -36.81 -29.95
N ASN A 126 -0.89 -36.83 -29.06
CA ASN A 126 -0.16 -38.00 -28.62
C ASN A 126 -0.29 -38.27 -27.11
N ASP A 127 0.33 -39.35 -26.63
CA ASP A 127 0.27 -39.73 -25.20
C ASP A 127 0.94 -38.71 -24.28
N GLU A 128 2.01 -38.01 -24.73
CA GLU A 128 2.67 -36.94 -23.96
C GLU A 128 1.75 -35.73 -23.82
N ASP A 129 1.03 -35.36 -24.88
CA ASP A 129 0.01 -34.31 -24.85
C ASP A 129 -1.11 -34.65 -23.87
N GLY A 130 -1.49 -35.95 -23.79
CA GLY A 130 -2.50 -36.42 -22.85
C GLY A 130 -2.04 -36.30 -21.38
N ILE A 131 -0.78 -36.60 -21.08
CA ILE A 131 -0.20 -36.43 -19.75
C ILE A 131 -0.17 -34.94 -19.37
N LEU A 132 0.35 -34.10 -20.26
CA LEU A 132 0.41 -32.65 -20.04
C LEU A 132 -0.99 -32.05 -19.82
N LEU A 133 -1.97 -32.44 -20.63
CA LEU A 133 -3.34 -31.98 -20.46
C LEU A 133 -3.92 -32.39 -19.12
N GLY A 134 -3.63 -33.61 -18.62
CA GLY A 134 -4.04 -34.06 -17.30
C GLY A 134 -3.41 -33.21 -16.15
N GLU A 135 -2.14 -32.85 -16.28
CA GLU A 135 -1.48 -31.98 -15.32
C GLU A 135 -2.09 -30.56 -15.32
N LEU A 136 -2.32 -30.00 -16.52
CA LEU A 136 -2.94 -28.68 -16.67
C LEU A 136 -4.39 -28.64 -16.15
N GLU A 137 -5.16 -29.73 -16.34
CA GLU A 137 -6.51 -29.85 -15.78
C GLU A 137 -6.50 -29.85 -14.23
N GLY A 138 -5.53 -30.54 -13.63
CA GLY A 138 -5.36 -30.52 -12.19
C GLY A 138 -5.05 -29.12 -11.66
N GLU A 139 -4.07 -28.43 -12.25
CA GLU A 139 -3.70 -27.07 -11.87
C GLU A 139 -4.83 -26.06 -12.12
N PHE A 140 -5.56 -26.22 -13.24
CA PHE A 140 -6.74 -25.42 -13.56
C PHE A 140 -7.86 -25.56 -12.52
N ALA A 141 -8.11 -26.77 -12.06
CA ALA A 141 -9.09 -27.03 -11.01
C ALA A 141 -8.65 -26.44 -9.65
N ASP A 142 -7.36 -26.55 -9.31
CA ASP A 142 -6.81 -25.99 -8.06
C ASP A 142 -6.91 -24.45 -8.03
N MET A 143 -6.89 -23.80 -9.19
CA MET A 143 -7.07 -22.36 -9.34
C MET A 143 -8.53 -21.92 -9.51
N ASP A 144 -9.50 -22.80 -9.32
CA ASP A 144 -10.94 -22.56 -9.59
C ASP A 144 -11.23 -22.07 -11.02
N GLY A 145 -10.47 -22.56 -11.98
CA GLY A 145 -10.50 -22.12 -13.37
C GLY A 145 -11.86 -22.27 -14.05
N TRP A 146 -12.68 -23.22 -13.61
CA TRP A 146 -14.04 -23.45 -14.12
C TRP A 146 -14.97 -22.25 -13.86
N ASN A 147 -14.72 -21.47 -12.82
CA ASN A 147 -15.50 -20.29 -12.46
C ASN A 147 -14.88 -18.98 -12.96
N ALA A 148 -13.72 -19.04 -13.61
CA ALA A 148 -12.93 -17.85 -14.00
C ALA A 148 -13.73 -16.81 -14.81
N GLU A 149 -14.53 -17.24 -15.80
CA GLU A 149 -15.35 -16.33 -16.60
C GLU A 149 -16.48 -15.72 -15.76
N ALA A 150 -17.18 -16.52 -14.96
CA ALA A 150 -18.27 -16.06 -14.11
C ALA A 150 -17.79 -15.08 -13.04
N ASP A 151 -16.61 -15.32 -12.48
CA ASP A 151 -15.98 -14.42 -11.50
C ASP A 151 -15.55 -13.11 -12.16
N ALA A 152 -14.94 -13.16 -13.34
CA ALA A 152 -14.59 -11.99 -14.12
C ALA A 152 -15.82 -11.13 -14.46
N GLU A 153 -16.91 -11.76 -14.93
CA GLU A 153 -18.18 -11.09 -15.21
C GLU A 153 -18.80 -10.45 -13.95
N THR A 154 -18.72 -11.15 -12.82
CA THR A 154 -19.22 -10.63 -11.53
C THR A 154 -18.46 -9.38 -11.12
N MET A 155 -17.13 -9.38 -11.26
CA MET A 155 -16.30 -8.18 -10.97
C MET A 155 -16.62 -7.02 -11.93
N LEU A 156 -16.74 -7.31 -13.23
CA LEU A 156 -17.10 -6.32 -14.25
C LEU A 156 -18.45 -5.68 -13.95
N ASN A 157 -19.48 -6.47 -13.67
CA ASN A 157 -20.81 -5.99 -13.31
C ASN A 157 -20.77 -5.14 -12.03
N GLY A 158 -20.00 -5.55 -11.03
CA GLY A 158 -19.81 -4.79 -9.79
C GLY A 158 -19.20 -3.41 -10.03
N LEU A 159 -18.27 -3.30 -10.97
CA LEU A 159 -17.65 -2.05 -11.41
C LEU A 159 -18.48 -1.28 -12.46
N GLY A 160 -19.70 -1.78 -12.78
CA GLY A 160 -20.62 -1.10 -13.70
C GLY A 160 -20.30 -1.29 -15.17
N ILE A 161 -19.55 -2.33 -15.53
CA ILE A 161 -19.38 -2.81 -16.91
C ILE A 161 -20.43 -3.91 -17.13
N THR A 162 -21.51 -3.56 -17.81
CA THR A 162 -22.65 -4.45 -18.04
C THR A 162 -22.32 -5.56 -19.06
N SER A 163 -23.11 -6.65 -19.06
CA SER A 163 -22.86 -7.83 -19.87
C SER A 163 -22.76 -7.58 -21.38
N GLU A 164 -23.33 -6.48 -21.87
CA GLU A 164 -23.21 -6.07 -23.28
C GLU A 164 -21.77 -5.74 -23.71
N PHE A 165 -20.89 -5.35 -22.74
CA PHE A 165 -19.48 -5.04 -22.99
C PHE A 165 -18.56 -6.24 -22.82
N HIS A 166 -18.99 -7.33 -22.16
CA HIS A 166 -18.12 -8.42 -21.76
C HIS A 166 -17.42 -9.12 -22.93
N ASP A 167 -18.12 -9.31 -24.06
CA ASP A 167 -17.57 -9.92 -25.27
C ASP A 167 -16.93 -8.93 -26.25
N MET A 168 -16.99 -7.62 -25.95
CA MET A 168 -16.36 -6.59 -26.79
C MET A 168 -14.83 -6.59 -26.62
N TYR A 169 -14.15 -6.00 -27.59
CA TYR A 169 -12.71 -5.77 -27.46
C TYR A 169 -12.44 -4.53 -26.63
N MET A 170 -11.32 -4.52 -25.93
CA MET A 170 -10.90 -3.39 -25.09
C MET A 170 -10.81 -2.09 -25.88
N LYS A 171 -10.39 -2.12 -27.16
CA LYS A 171 -10.32 -0.94 -28.03
C LYS A 171 -11.67 -0.25 -28.27
N ASP A 172 -12.77 -0.98 -28.14
CA ASP A 172 -14.13 -0.47 -28.37
C ASP A 172 -14.73 0.20 -27.13
N LEU A 173 -14.05 0.12 -25.97
CA LEU A 173 -14.42 0.76 -24.73
C LEU A 173 -13.92 2.19 -24.65
N ASP A 174 -14.65 3.05 -23.93
CA ASP A 174 -14.15 4.37 -23.56
C ASP A 174 -13.05 4.31 -22.46
N GLY A 175 -12.35 5.41 -22.25
CA GLY A 175 -11.22 5.45 -21.29
C GLY A 175 -11.63 5.11 -19.86
N ASN A 176 -12.82 5.53 -19.41
CA ASN A 176 -13.30 5.23 -18.05
C ASN A 176 -13.67 3.75 -17.91
N GLN A 177 -14.27 3.16 -18.93
CA GLN A 177 -14.58 1.74 -18.98
C GLN A 177 -13.29 0.91 -18.95
N LYS A 178 -12.26 1.27 -19.73
CA LYS A 178 -10.94 0.62 -19.71
C LYS A 178 -10.32 0.61 -18.31
N VAL A 179 -10.36 1.74 -17.59
CA VAL A 179 -9.87 1.82 -16.21
C VAL A 179 -10.58 0.83 -15.28
N LYS A 180 -11.91 0.72 -15.39
CA LYS A 180 -12.70 -0.24 -14.61
C LYS A 180 -12.36 -1.69 -14.93
N VAL A 181 -12.11 -2.03 -16.19
CA VAL A 181 -11.67 -3.37 -16.60
C VAL A 181 -10.27 -3.69 -16.05
N LEU A 182 -9.32 -2.74 -16.12
CA LEU A 182 -7.98 -2.92 -15.55
C LEU A 182 -8.02 -3.04 -14.01
N LEU A 183 -8.95 -2.37 -13.36
CA LEU A 183 -9.18 -2.56 -11.93
C LEU A 183 -9.69 -3.98 -11.66
N ALA A 184 -10.70 -4.46 -12.40
CA ALA A 184 -11.16 -5.85 -12.30
C ALA A 184 -10.01 -6.84 -12.53
N GLN A 185 -9.16 -6.61 -13.53
CA GLN A 185 -7.97 -7.41 -13.81
C GLN A 185 -7.03 -7.48 -12.60
N ALA A 186 -6.77 -6.33 -11.94
CA ALA A 186 -5.88 -6.29 -10.77
C ALA A 186 -6.45 -7.05 -9.57
N LEU A 187 -7.78 -7.03 -9.40
CA LEU A 187 -8.48 -7.72 -8.30
C LEU A 187 -8.67 -9.22 -8.54
N PHE A 188 -8.58 -9.68 -9.81
CA PHE A 188 -8.96 -11.02 -10.22
C PHE A 188 -8.08 -12.14 -9.65
N GLY A 189 -8.73 -13.23 -9.24
CA GLY A 189 -8.06 -14.46 -8.82
C GLY A 189 -7.38 -14.34 -7.45
N ASP A 190 -7.85 -13.48 -6.57
CA ASP A 190 -7.47 -13.37 -5.15
C ASP A 190 -5.93 -13.25 -4.91
N PRO A 191 -5.28 -12.18 -5.41
CA PRO A 191 -3.82 -12.01 -5.26
C PRO A 191 -3.41 -11.92 -3.79
N ASP A 192 -2.23 -12.45 -3.45
CA ASP A 192 -1.69 -12.38 -2.09
C ASP A 192 -1.30 -10.95 -1.69
N ILE A 193 -0.85 -10.15 -2.66
CA ILE A 193 -0.46 -8.76 -2.49
C ILE A 193 -1.08 -7.93 -3.60
N LEU A 194 -1.85 -6.92 -3.24
CA LEU A 194 -2.55 -6.04 -4.16
C LEU A 194 -2.04 -4.61 -4.03
N LEU A 195 -1.52 -4.05 -5.12
CA LEU A 195 -1.04 -2.67 -5.20
C LEU A 195 -1.99 -1.82 -6.04
N LEU A 196 -2.59 -0.80 -5.43
CA LEU A 196 -3.57 0.08 -6.06
C LEU A 196 -3.10 1.53 -6.02
N ASP A 197 -2.92 2.16 -7.17
CA ASP A 197 -2.61 3.59 -7.29
C ASP A 197 -3.83 4.35 -7.77
N GLU A 198 -4.43 5.15 -6.87
CA GLU A 198 -5.64 5.96 -7.09
C GLU A 198 -6.82 5.18 -7.69
N PRO A 199 -7.22 4.04 -7.10
CA PRO A 199 -8.22 3.14 -7.70
C PRO A 199 -9.63 3.73 -7.79
N THR A 200 -9.92 4.80 -7.04
CA THR A 200 -11.22 5.48 -7.05
C THR A 200 -11.36 6.50 -8.17
N ASN A 201 -10.25 6.86 -8.84
CA ASN A 201 -10.31 7.80 -9.96
C ASN A 201 -11.14 7.21 -11.10
N HIS A 202 -11.99 8.05 -11.69
CA HIS A 202 -12.88 7.69 -12.80
C HIS A 202 -13.98 6.66 -12.45
N LEU A 203 -14.16 6.32 -11.16
CA LEU A 203 -15.26 5.48 -10.71
C LEU A 203 -16.48 6.33 -10.31
N ASP A 204 -17.66 5.83 -10.64
CA ASP A 204 -18.91 6.34 -10.10
C ASP A 204 -19.14 5.84 -8.65
N LEU A 205 -20.07 6.45 -7.95
CA LEU A 205 -20.35 6.14 -6.54
C LEU A 205 -20.73 4.66 -6.29
N LYS A 206 -21.40 4.03 -7.25
CA LYS A 206 -21.76 2.61 -7.17
C LYS A 206 -20.51 1.73 -7.22
N SER A 207 -19.62 1.99 -8.17
CA SER A 207 -18.35 1.27 -8.36
C SER A 207 -17.41 1.48 -7.16
N ILE A 208 -17.37 2.70 -6.59
CA ILE A 208 -16.59 2.97 -5.35
C ILE A 208 -17.15 2.12 -4.20
N ASN A 209 -18.45 2.13 -3.96
CA ASN A 209 -19.07 1.33 -2.89
C ASN A 209 -18.83 -0.18 -3.08
N TRP A 210 -18.85 -0.66 -4.31
CA TRP A 210 -18.55 -2.05 -4.60
C TRP A 210 -17.06 -2.38 -4.27
N LEU A 211 -16.13 -1.52 -4.71
CA LEU A 211 -14.70 -1.67 -4.43
C LEU A 211 -14.41 -1.65 -2.92
N GLU A 212 -15.02 -0.72 -2.18
CA GLU A 212 -14.90 -0.67 -0.72
C GLU A 212 -15.34 -1.97 -0.07
N ASN A 213 -16.51 -2.51 -0.47
CA ASN A 213 -17.01 -3.77 0.07
C ASN A 213 -16.11 -4.96 -0.33
N PHE A 214 -15.57 -4.96 -1.54
CA PHE A 214 -14.61 -5.96 -1.98
C PHE A 214 -13.37 -5.94 -1.09
N LEU A 215 -12.75 -4.78 -0.89
CA LEU A 215 -11.53 -4.63 -0.08
C LEU A 215 -11.75 -4.92 1.40
N LEU A 216 -12.93 -4.61 1.95
CA LEU A 216 -13.28 -4.95 3.35
C LEU A 216 -13.37 -6.46 3.58
N ASN A 217 -13.72 -7.24 2.55
CA ASN A 217 -13.79 -8.70 2.61
C ASN A 217 -12.51 -9.39 2.12
N PHE A 218 -11.56 -8.62 1.59
CA PHE A 218 -10.31 -9.14 1.06
C PHE A 218 -9.37 -9.56 2.21
N LYS A 219 -8.93 -10.81 2.19
CA LYS A 219 -8.19 -11.42 3.30
C LYS A 219 -6.69 -11.23 3.24
N ASN A 220 -6.19 -10.86 2.06
CA ASN A 220 -4.76 -10.74 1.79
C ASN A 220 -4.26 -9.29 2.01
N THR A 221 -3.03 -9.00 1.60
CA THR A 221 -2.43 -7.68 1.82
C THR A 221 -2.81 -6.70 0.72
N VAL A 222 -3.32 -5.54 1.10
CA VAL A 222 -3.60 -4.42 0.18
C VAL A 222 -2.71 -3.23 0.52
N ILE A 223 -2.10 -2.64 -0.49
CA ILE A 223 -1.36 -1.38 -0.37
C ILE A 223 -1.96 -0.40 -1.39
N VAL A 224 -2.59 0.65 -0.90
CA VAL A 224 -3.33 1.59 -1.73
C VAL A 224 -2.85 3.03 -1.54
N VAL A 225 -2.66 3.73 -2.64
CA VAL A 225 -2.53 5.19 -2.68
C VAL A 225 -3.89 5.76 -3.04
N SER A 226 -4.41 6.70 -2.27
CA SER A 226 -5.60 7.47 -2.63
C SER A 226 -5.57 8.85 -1.99
N HIS A 227 -6.22 9.81 -2.67
CA HIS A 227 -6.51 11.14 -2.13
C HIS A 227 -7.91 11.21 -1.49
N ASP A 228 -8.72 10.19 -1.67
CA ASP A 228 -10.05 10.08 -1.07
C ASP A 228 -9.95 9.64 0.39
N ARG A 229 -10.15 10.61 1.30
CA ARG A 229 -10.09 10.37 2.75
C ARG A 229 -11.20 9.44 3.23
N HIS A 230 -12.39 9.53 2.64
CA HIS A 230 -13.51 8.67 3.01
C HIS A 230 -13.21 7.21 2.68
N PHE A 231 -12.71 6.98 1.47
CA PHE A 231 -12.26 5.66 1.03
C PHE A 231 -11.16 5.08 1.94
N LEU A 232 -10.08 5.85 2.18
CA LEU A 232 -9.00 5.41 3.07
C LEU A 232 -9.49 5.11 4.48
N ASN A 233 -10.39 5.95 5.00
CA ASN A 233 -10.93 5.78 6.35
C ASN A 233 -11.78 4.52 6.49
N LYS A 234 -12.46 4.12 5.42
CA LYS A 234 -13.34 2.96 5.40
C LYS A 234 -12.57 1.64 5.22
N VAL A 235 -11.57 1.59 4.34
CA VAL A 235 -10.92 0.33 3.96
C VAL A 235 -9.58 0.08 4.67
N CYS A 236 -8.85 1.12 5.10
CA CYS A 236 -7.51 0.95 5.64
C CYS A 236 -7.50 0.57 7.12
N THR A 237 -6.65 -0.42 7.45
CA THR A 237 -6.31 -0.81 8.82
C THR A 237 -5.04 -0.10 9.32
N HIS A 238 -4.20 0.34 8.39
CA HIS A 238 -2.92 1.00 8.66
C HIS A 238 -2.72 2.17 7.71
N ILE A 239 -1.98 3.18 8.17
CA ILE A 239 -1.57 4.31 7.33
C ILE A 239 -0.04 4.34 7.25
N ALA A 240 0.47 4.38 6.02
CA ALA A 240 1.88 4.59 5.70
C ALA A 240 2.08 6.05 5.28
N ASP A 241 2.66 6.83 6.15
CA ASP A 241 2.86 8.26 5.97
C ASP A 241 4.23 8.56 5.37
N ILE A 242 4.24 9.13 4.17
CA ILE A 242 5.46 9.58 3.49
C ILE A 242 5.67 11.06 3.78
N ASP A 243 6.66 11.36 4.61
CA ASP A 243 7.08 12.73 4.91
C ASP A 243 8.60 12.81 5.09
N TYR A 244 9.24 13.88 4.61
CA TYR A 244 10.69 14.11 4.69
C TYR A 244 11.56 12.92 4.28
N SER A 245 11.23 12.30 3.14
CA SER A 245 11.95 11.15 2.56
C SER A 245 11.94 9.88 3.43
N ARG A 246 11.05 9.81 4.42
CA ARG A 246 10.84 8.66 5.30
C ARG A 246 9.43 8.13 5.17
N ILE A 247 9.23 6.89 5.53
CA ILE A 247 7.91 6.26 5.61
C ILE A 247 7.71 5.77 7.02
N GLN A 248 6.61 6.19 7.63
CA GLN A 248 6.23 5.74 8.97
C GLN A 248 4.86 5.06 8.94
N LEU A 249 4.79 3.87 9.53
CA LEU A 249 3.54 3.12 9.65
C LEU A 249 2.80 3.48 10.94
N TYR A 250 1.49 3.65 10.82
CA TYR A 250 0.57 3.86 11.92
C TYR A 250 -0.53 2.80 11.86
N VAL A 251 -0.85 2.20 13.00
CA VAL A 251 -1.98 1.28 13.14
C VAL A 251 -3.25 2.11 13.31
N GLY A 252 -4.24 1.86 12.51
CA GLY A 252 -5.52 2.59 12.49
C GLY A 252 -5.82 3.16 11.11
N ASN A 253 -7.01 3.76 10.99
CA ASN A 253 -7.49 4.38 9.76
C ASN A 253 -6.98 5.83 9.61
N TYR A 254 -7.45 6.52 8.55
CA TYR A 254 -7.03 7.89 8.26
C TYR A 254 -7.36 8.87 9.38
N ASP A 255 -8.55 8.80 9.99
CA ASP A 255 -8.96 9.72 11.05
C ASP A 255 -8.10 9.55 12.30
N PHE A 256 -7.82 8.30 12.69
CA PHE A 256 -6.91 8.02 13.81
C PHE A 256 -5.51 8.60 13.57
N TRP A 257 -4.95 8.37 12.37
CA TRP A 257 -3.67 8.96 12.00
C TRP A 257 -3.71 10.49 12.05
N TYR A 258 -4.79 11.12 11.54
CA TYR A 258 -4.94 12.58 11.52
C TYR A 258 -4.97 13.15 12.94
N GLU A 259 -5.81 12.61 13.83
CA GLU A 259 -5.89 13.03 15.22
C GLU A 259 -4.54 12.87 15.94
N TYR A 260 -3.88 11.72 15.77
CA TYR A 260 -2.59 11.46 16.35
C TYR A 260 -1.53 12.46 15.85
N SER A 261 -1.50 12.76 14.56
CA SER A 261 -0.55 13.72 13.97
C SER A 261 -0.78 15.14 14.51
N GLN A 262 -2.05 15.56 14.66
CA GLN A 262 -2.38 16.87 15.26
C GLN A 262 -1.96 16.95 16.74
N MET A 263 -2.18 15.89 17.50
CA MET A 263 -1.74 15.81 18.90
C MET A 263 -0.21 15.92 19.01
N GLN A 264 0.55 15.23 18.18
CA GLN A 264 2.02 15.31 18.15
C GLN A 264 2.51 16.73 17.83
N ILE A 265 1.92 17.39 16.84
CA ILE A 265 2.23 18.77 16.49
C ILE A 265 1.93 19.72 17.66
N GLN A 266 0.79 19.54 18.32
CA GLN A 266 0.43 20.39 19.47
C GLN A 266 1.38 20.19 20.66
N GLN A 267 1.71 18.93 20.98
CA GLN A 267 2.69 18.61 22.03
C GLN A 267 4.07 19.24 21.75
N ALA A 268 4.54 19.15 20.50
CA ALA A 268 5.81 19.76 20.09
C ALA A 268 5.77 21.29 20.22
N LYS A 269 4.66 21.95 19.84
CA LYS A 269 4.46 23.40 20.03
C LYS A 269 4.49 23.78 21.50
N ASP A 270 3.82 23.01 22.37
CA ASP A 270 3.78 23.28 23.80
C ASP A 270 5.15 23.06 24.47
N GLN A 271 5.90 22.04 24.02
CA GLN A 271 7.31 21.86 24.46
C GLN A 271 8.19 23.02 24.04
N ASN A 272 8.11 23.47 22.79
CA ASN A 272 8.89 24.62 22.33
C ASN A 272 8.53 25.91 23.07
N LYS A 273 7.24 26.16 23.31
CA LYS A 273 6.81 27.30 24.11
C LYS A 273 7.40 27.28 25.54
N LYS A 274 7.45 26.10 26.18
CA LYS A 274 8.08 25.92 27.49
C LYS A 274 9.60 26.12 27.41
N ALA A 275 10.25 25.59 26.37
CA ALA A 275 11.69 25.76 26.13
C ALA A 275 12.05 27.23 25.89
N GLU A 276 11.27 27.96 25.08
CA GLU A 276 11.46 29.40 24.85
C GLU A 276 11.33 30.24 26.14
N ALA A 277 10.28 29.95 26.95
CA ALA A 277 10.09 30.61 28.23
C ALA A 277 11.31 30.37 29.19
N LYS A 278 11.80 29.11 29.21
CA LYS A 278 12.97 28.73 30.00
C LYS A 278 14.24 29.35 29.47
N LYS A 279 14.43 29.44 28.18
CA LYS A 279 15.52 30.12 27.51
C LYS A 279 15.58 31.58 27.94
N LYS A 280 14.46 32.29 27.84
CA LYS A 280 14.33 33.69 28.23
C LYS A 280 14.68 33.92 29.72
N GLU A 281 14.14 33.06 30.62
CA GLU A 281 14.46 33.11 32.05
C GLU A 281 15.98 32.97 32.32
N LEU A 282 16.62 32.00 31.62
CA LEU A 282 18.05 31.75 31.75
C LEU A 282 18.89 32.94 31.23
N GLU A 283 18.53 33.48 30.06
CA GLU A 283 19.18 34.63 29.43
C GLU A 283 19.08 35.88 30.32
N GLU A 284 17.90 36.18 30.86
CA GLU A 284 17.71 37.32 31.79
C GLU A 284 18.52 37.16 33.08
N PHE A 285 18.59 35.92 33.62
CA PHE A 285 19.42 35.67 34.80
C PHE A 285 20.91 35.84 34.50
N ILE A 286 21.41 35.30 33.39
CA ILE A 286 22.81 35.41 32.98
C ILE A 286 23.17 36.90 32.77
N ALA A 287 22.32 37.66 32.05
CA ALA A 287 22.54 39.09 31.81
C ALA A 287 22.63 39.88 33.12
N ARG A 288 21.76 39.58 34.09
CA ARG A 288 21.71 40.31 35.38
C ARG A 288 22.88 39.99 36.30
N PHE A 289 23.41 38.77 36.25
CA PHE A 289 24.36 38.30 37.26
C PHE A 289 25.74 37.90 36.74
N SER A 290 26.01 38.02 35.44
CA SER A 290 27.30 37.68 34.82
C SER A 290 28.47 38.51 35.35
N ALA A 291 28.23 39.78 35.70
CA ALA A 291 29.25 40.70 36.26
C ALA A 291 29.43 40.62 37.80
N ASN A 292 28.60 39.83 38.49
CA ASN A 292 28.64 39.73 39.95
C ASN A 292 29.48 38.54 40.41
N ALA A 293 30.64 38.80 41.02
CA ALA A 293 31.63 37.82 41.46
C ALA A 293 31.02 36.70 42.35
N SER A 294 30.10 37.07 43.28
CA SER A 294 29.45 36.07 44.17
C SER A 294 28.48 35.14 43.49
N LYS A 295 27.94 35.53 42.31
CA LYS A 295 26.98 34.73 41.52
C LYS A 295 27.54 34.20 40.19
N ALA A 296 28.80 34.50 39.88
CA ALA A 296 29.45 34.09 38.62
C ALA A 296 29.39 32.55 38.38
N LYS A 297 29.59 31.76 39.44
CA LYS A 297 29.49 30.30 39.36
C LYS A 297 28.08 29.83 39.02
N GLN A 298 27.02 30.50 39.51
CA GLN A 298 25.63 30.20 39.19
C GLN A 298 25.29 30.63 37.75
N ALA A 299 25.79 31.78 37.29
CA ALA A 299 25.62 32.23 35.91
C ALA A 299 26.27 31.25 34.91
N THR A 300 27.49 30.75 35.22
CA THR A 300 28.17 29.73 34.40
C THR A 300 27.40 28.42 34.36
N SER A 301 26.84 27.96 35.48
CA SER A 301 25.99 26.74 35.50
C SER A 301 24.73 26.91 34.65
N ARG A 302 24.09 28.09 34.72
CA ARG A 302 22.89 28.36 33.91
C ARG A 302 23.20 28.56 32.43
N LYS A 303 24.40 29.07 32.10
CA LYS A 303 24.86 29.10 30.70
C LYS A 303 24.98 27.70 30.12
N LYS A 304 25.53 26.74 30.87
CA LYS A 304 25.55 25.32 30.44
C LYS A 304 24.16 24.72 30.25
N LEU A 305 23.19 25.11 31.09
CA LEU A 305 21.79 24.67 30.92
C LEU A 305 21.14 25.29 29.67
N LEU A 306 21.51 26.55 29.35
CA LEU A 306 21.06 27.23 28.14
C LEU A 306 21.62 26.54 26.88
N ASP A 307 22.92 26.24 26.90
CA ASP A 307 23.61 25.56 25.78
C ASP A 307 23.06 24.14 25.49
N ASN A 308 22.53 23.48 26.54
CA ASN A 308 21.92 22.15 26.45
C ASN A 308 20.40 22.17 26.24
N LEU A 309 19.79 23.36 26.06
CA LEU A 309 18.34 23.46 25.85
C LEU A 309 18.00 23.11 24.39
N GLU A 310 17.48 21.95 24.21
CA GLU A 310 17.03 21.50 22.90
C GLU A 310 15.59 21.98 22.63
N MET A 311 15.37 22.53 21.44
CA MET A 311 14.03 22.77 20.89
C MET A 311 13.68 21.66 19.91
N VAL A 312 12.43 21.23 19.95
CA VAL A 312 11.93 20.25 18.95
C VAL A 312 11.79 20.96 17.60
N ASP A 313 12.46 20.46 16.58
CA ASP A 313 12.32 20.97 15.21
C ASP A 313 10.93 20.59 14.65
N ILE A 314 9.98 21.52 14.75
CA ILE A 314 8.66 21.37 14.17
C ILE A 314 8.76 21.73 12.69
N LYS A 315 9.10 20.75 11.87
CA LYS A 315 9.07 20.94 10.42
C LYS A 315 7.63 21.16 9.97
N PRO A 316 7.34 22.22 9.21
CA PRO A 316 6.00 22.39 8.65
C PRO A 316 5.71 21.23 7.72
N SER A 317 4.59 20.53 7.96
CA SER A 317 4.16 19.45 7.03
C SER A 317 4.16 19.98 5.59
N LEU A 318 4.74 19.22 4.67
CA LEU A 318 4.72 19.53 3.22
C LEU A 318 3.30 19.42 2.63
N ARG A 319 2.33 19.04 3.46
CA ARG A 319 0.92 18.92 3.10
C ARG A 319 0.24 20.28 3.20
N ARG A 320 -0.25 20.75 2.09
CA ARG A 320 -1.16 21.90 2.00
C ARG A 320 -2.55 21.44 1.66
#